data_caabcb6a0f95e9e52eb54e4bf1d5da9c
#
_entry.id   caabcb6a0f95e9e52eb54e4bf1d5da9c
#
_cell.length_a   1.000
_cell.length_b   1.000
_cell.length_c   1.000
_cell.angle_alpha   90.00
_cell.angle_beta   90.00
_cell.angle_gamma   90.00
#
_symmetry.space_group_name_H-M   'P 1'
#
loop_
_entity.id
_entity.type
_entity.pdbx_description
1 polymer ?
#
loop_
_entity_poly.entity_id
_entity_poly.type
_entity_poly.pdbx_seq_one_letter_code
_entity_poly.pdbx_strand_id
1 'polypeptide(L)'
;MSAGIVLGVALASYWPHEPMAYAEAAAGAEKFALCTVGTNIGDAEAIFVLDYATGRLIGATFNNKVNQFSQPMIRNLASDFGLTEQGQFLMVPGFVGARGRGAQPANGGIYVAELTTGKLALYGFINVSQGTKIPQELSVLGVFPWRSAT
;
A
#
# COMPACT_ATOMS: atom_id res chain seq x y z
N MET A 1 -42.66 26.40 19.37
CA MET A 1 -41.43 26.27 18.59
C MET A 1 -40.38 25.32 19.16
N SER A 2 -40.59 24.64 20.30
CA SER A 2 -39.56 23.77 20.95
C SER A 2 -39.49 22.34 20.40
N ALA A 3 -40.53 21.82 19.79
CA ALA A 3 -40.58 20.43 19.31
C ALA A 3 -39.66 20.15 18.12
N GLY A 4 -39.43 21.12 17.23
CA GLY A 4 -38.59 20.97 16.05
C GLY A 4 -37.08 20.87 16.39
N ILE A 5 -36.64 21.56 17.46
CA ILE A 5 -35.23 21.54 17.89
C ILE A 5 -34.87 20.16 18.49
N VAL A 6 -35.75 19.58 19.28
CA VAL A 6 -35.56 18.26 19.90
C VAL A 6 -35.52 17.15 18.84
N LEU A 7 -36.37 17.22 17.83
CA LEU A 7 -36.39 16.28 16.72
C LEU A 7 -35.10 16.39 15.86
N GLY A 8 -34.63 17.61 15.62
CA GLY A 8 -33.39 17.87 14.88
C GLY A 8 -32.14 17.31 15.56
N VAL A 9 -32.04 17.48 16.87
CA VAL A 9 -30.93 16.92 17.68
C VAL A 9 -30.98 15.41 17.75
N ALA A 10 -32.17 14.81 17.87
CA ALA A 10 -32.35 13.35 17.87
C ALA A 10 -31.95 12.72 16.50
N LEU A 11 -32.31 13.37 15.40
CA LEU A 11 -31.92 12.91 14.06
C LEU A 11 -30.41 13.07 13.81
N ALA A 12 -29.80 14.14 14.27
CA ALA A 12 -28.35 14.33 14.16
C ALA A 12 -27.54 13.32 15.02
N SER A 13 -28.10 12.87 16.13
CA SER A 13 -27.49 11.84 16.99
C SER A 13 -27.64 10.44 16.44
N TYR A 14 -28.59 10.21 15.50
CA TYR A 14 -28.85 8.90 14.87
C TYR A 14 -28.14 8.76 13.53
N TRP A 15 -27.42 9.80 13.07
CA TRP A 15 -26.62 9.69 11.85
C TRP A 15 -25.52 8.65 12.06
N PRO A 16 -25.45 7.59 11.24
CA PRO A 16 -24.39 6.63 11.37
C PRO A 16 -23.05 7.40 11.23
N HIS A 17 -22.20 7.29 12.24
CA HIS A 17 -20.85 7.77 12.15
C HIS A 17 -20.19 6.91 11.08
N GLU A 18 -19.99 7.50 9.91
CA GLU A 18 -19.25 6.84 8.85
C GLU A 18 -17.89 6.46 9.42
N PRO A 19 -17.49 5.18 9.35
CA PRO A 19 -16.13 4.80 9.74
C PRO A 19 -15.18 5.64 8.93
N MET A 20 -14.13 6.18 9.58
CA MET A 20 -13.11 6.93 8.88
C MET A 20 -12.58 6.07 7.74
N ALA A 21 -12.87 6.46 6.51
CA ALA A 21 -12.31 5.85 5.33
C ALA A 21 -10.83 6.25 5.29
N TYR A 22 -9.94 5.32 5.60
CA TYR A 22 -8.53 5.49 5.31
C TYR A 22 -8.38 5.48 3.80
N ALA A 23 -8.23 6.65 3.20
CA ALA A 23 -8.04 6.79 1.78
C ALA A 23 -6.58 6.48 1.47
N GLU A 24 -6.31 5.22 1.12
CA GLU A 24 -5.07 4.90 0.43
C GLU A 24 -5.05 5.69 -0.89
N ALA A 25 -3.94 6.38 -1.15
CA ALA A 25 -3.81 7.26 -2.31
C ALA A 25 -2.71 6.77 -3.24
N ALA A 26 -2.92 6.92 -4.52
CA ALA A 26 -1.91 6.69 -5.55
C ALA A 26 -1.83 7.88 -6.49
N ALA A 27 -0.61 8.23 -6.88
CA ALA A 27 -0.32 9.25 -7.87
C ALA A 27 0.81 8.77 -8.79
N GLY A 28 0.78 9.20 -10.03
CA GLY A 28 1.79 8.83 -11.02
C GLY A 28 2.26 10.03 -11.83
N ALA A 29 3.49 9.92 -12.32
CA ALA A 29 4.12 10.83 -13.24
C ALA A 29 4.81 10.00 -14.34
N GLU A 30 5.41 10.65 -15.33
CA GLU A 30 6.03 9.98 -16.48
C GLU A 30 7.07 8.89 -16.10
N LYS A 31 7.80 9.10 -15.01
CA LYS A 31 8.92 8.23 -14.60
C LYS A 31 8.70 7.50 -13.28
N PHE A 32 7.73 7.91 -12.50
CA PHE A 32 7.52 7.41 -11.15
C PHE A 32 6.03 7.25 -10.85
N ALA A 33 5.72 6.27 -10.00
CA ALA A 33 4.44 6.22 -9.29
C ALA A 33 4.70 6.25 -7.78
N LEU A 34 3.73 6.77 -7.04
CA LEU A 34 3.78 6.88 -5.58
C LEU A 34 2.42 6.43 -5.02
N CYS A 35 2.45 5.66 -3.94
CA CYS A 35 1.24 5.33 -3.19
C CYS A 35 1.51 5.27 -1.68
N THR A 36 0.46 5.40 -0.88
CA THR A 36 0.46 5.11 0.55
C THR A 36 -0.27 3.81 0.84
N VAL A 37 0.14 3.11 1.88
CA VAL A 37 -0.37 1.78 2.24
C VAL A 37 -0.50 1.68 3.75
N GLY A 38 -1.63 1.21 4.25
CA GLY A 38 -1.88 1.01 5.68
C GLY A 38 -0.95 -0.03 6.31
N THR A 39 -0.42 0.26 7.50
CA THR A 39 0.58 -0.61 8.16
C THR A 39 -0.01 -1.56 9.19
N ASN A 40 -1.20 -1.34 9.71
CA ASN A 40 -1.74 -2.01 10.91
C ASN A 40 -1.02 -1.64 12.24
N ILE A 41 -0.29 -0.54 12.26
CA ILE A 41 0.28 0.03 13.49
C ILE A 41 -0.37 1.38 13.72
N GLY A 42 -1.44 1.41 14.51
CA GLY A 42 -2.24 2.62 14.70
C GLY A 42 -2.71 3.16 13.35
N ASP A 43 -2.62 4.47 13.18
CA ASP A 43 -3.01 5.16 11.94
C ASP A 43 -1.81 5.42 11.01
N ALA A 44 -0.69 4.71 11.21
CA ALA A 44 0.50 4.92 10.41
C ALA A 44 0.38 4.30 9.01
N GLU A 45 0.85 5.04 8.02
CA GLU A 45 0.98 4.56 6.65
C GLU A 45 2.45 4.38 6.27
N ALA A 46 2.69 3.46 5.35
CA ALA A 46 3.93 3.35 4.61
C ALA A 46 3.78 4.06 3.27
N ILE A 47 4.84 4.71 2.81
CA ILE A 47 4.92 5.30 1.48
C ILE A 47 5.75 4.42 0.57
N PHE A 48 5.33 4.27 -0.68
CA PHE A 48 6.05 3.53 -1.71
C PHE A 48 6.22 4.37 -2.97
N VAL A 49 7.41 4.27 -3.54
CA VAL A 49 7.76 4.90 -4.82
C VAL A 49 8.24 3.81 -5.77
N LEU A 50 7.66 3.76 -6.94
CA LEU A 50 8.09 2.91 -8.04
C LEU A 50 8.82 3.75 -9.09
N ASP A 51 10.07 3.43 -9.32
CA ASP A 51 10.88 3.99 -10.41
C ASP A 51 10.71 3.12 -11.66
N TYR A 52 10.10 3.66 -12.69
CA TYR A 52 9.84 2.92 -13.93
C TYR A 52 11.12 2.60 -14.72
N ALA A 53 12.14 3.46 -14.61
CA ALA A 53 13.38 3.25 -15.35
C ALA A 53 14.17 2.06 -14.84
N THR A 54 14.19 1.87 -13.53
CA THR A 54 14.94 0.78 -12.88
C THR A 54 14.08 -0.42 -12.50
N GLY A 55 12.75 -0.27 -12.53
CA GLY A 55 11.81 -1.29 -12.04
C GLY A 55 11.96 -1.54 -10.53
N ARG A 56 12.43 -0.55 -9.76
CA ARG A 56 12.58 -0.66 -8.31
C ARG A 56 11.39 -0.08 -7.59
N LEU A 57 10.81 -0.86 -6.71
CA LEU A 57 9.82 -0.43 -5.73
C LEU A 57 10.52 -0.21 -4.40
N ILE A 58 10.47 1.02 -3.88
CA ILE A 58 11.15 1.42 -2.64
C ILE A 58 10.10 2.01 -1.71
N GLY A 59 10.14 1.65 -0.44
CA GLY A 59 9.20 2.17 0.54
C GLY A 59 9.82 2.42 1.90
N ALA A 60 9.07 3.11 2.74
CA ALA A 60 9.40 3.31 4.16
C ALA A 60 8.14 3.60 4.97
N THR A 61 8.16 3.25 6.26
CA THR A 61 7.13 3.64 7.21
C THR A 61 7.49 4.96 7.89
N PHE A 62 6.51 5.79 8.18
CA PHE A 62 6.72 6.97 9.01
C PHE A 62 6.52 6.62 10.48
N ASN A 63 7.55 6.85 11.29
CA ASN A 63 7.47 6.66 12.73
C ASN A 63 7.14 8.00 13.40
N ASN A 64 5.91 8.15 13.84
CA ASN A 64 5.40 9.37 14.46
C ASN A 64 5.98 9.65 15.86
N LYS A 65 6.57 8.65 16.55
CA LYS A 65 7.19 8.85 17.85
C LYS A 65 8.50 9.61 17.76
N VAL A 66 9.22 9.45 16.67
CA VAL A 66 10.52 10.09 16.43
C VAL A 66 10.52 11.04 15.23
N ASN A 67 9.37 11.21 14.57
CA ASN A 67 9.17 12.05 13.39
C ASN A 67 10.17 11.75 12.25
N GLN A 68 10.39 10.48 11.96
CA GLN A 68 11.33 10.03 10.93
C GLN A 68 10.79 8.87 10.12
N PHE A 69 11.22 8.78 8.87
CA PHE A 69 11.04 7.56 8.11
C PHE A 69 11.94 6.45 8.66
N SER A 70 11.37 5.28 8.80
CA SER A 70 12.04 4.09 9.32
C SER A 70 11.64 2.87 8.49
N GLN A 71 12.24 1.74 8.76
CA GLN A 71 11.95 0.48 8.10
C GLN A 71 11.96 0.62 6.56
N PRO A 72 13.12 0.89 5.95
CA PRO A 72 13.22 0.93 4.50
C PRO A 72 12.86 -0.43 3.90
N MET A 73 12.13 -0.40 2.79
CA MET A 73 11.66 -1.59 2.07
C MET A 73 12.05 -1.48 0.60
N ILE A 74 12.34 -2.62 -0.03
CA ILE A 74 12.74 -2.65 -1.44
C ILE A 74 12.23 -3.90 -2.14
N ARG A 75 11.96 -3.78 -3.44
CA ARG A 75 11.73 -4.90 -4.34
C ARG A 75 12.21 -4.58 -5.75
N ASN A 76 12.77 -5.59 -6.43
CA ASN A 76 13.15 -5.48 -7.83
C ASN A 76 12.07 -6.10 -8.70
N LEU A 77 11.15 -5.27 -9.20
CA LEU A 77 10.03 -5.70 -10.03
C LEU A 77 10.50 -6.20 -11.40
N ALA A 78 11.56 -5.62 -11.95
CA ALA A 78 12.10 -6.08 -13.23
C ALA A 78 12.48 -7.56 -13.17
N SER A 79 13.08 -8.00 -12.06
CA SER A 79 13.40 -9.41 -11.81
C SER A 79 12.13 -10.27 -11.65
N ASP A 80 11.13 -9.79 -10.89
CA ASP A 80 9.91 -10.54 -10.63
C ASP A 80 9.08 -10.80 -11.89
N PHE A 81 9.04 -9.83 -12.79
CA PHE A 81 8.32 -9.95 -14.08
C PHE A 81 9.19 -10.52 -15.21
N GLY A 82 10.49 -10.74 -14.95
CA GLY A 82 11.44 -11.27 -15.97
C GLY A 82 11.70 -10.28 -17.09
N LEU A 83 11.77 -8.99 -16.79
CA LEU A 83 11.98 -7.95 -17.78
C LEU A 83 13.46 -7.82 -18.16
N THR A 84 13.73 -7.69 -19.44
CA THR A 84 15.05 -7.39 -20.01
C THR A 84 15.17 -5.94 -20.45
N GLU A 85 14.04 -5.24 -20.54
CA GLU A 85 13.92 -3.84 -20.92
C GLU A 85 13.10 -3.09 -19.90
N GLN A 86 12.97 -1.77 -20.08
CA GLN A 86 12.15 -0.94 -19.20
C GLN A 86 10.70 -1.41 -19.19
N GLY A 87 10.17 -1.69 -18.01
CA GLY A 87 8.78 -2.12 -17.84
C GLY A 87 7.78 -0.96 -17.90
N GLN A 88 6.53 -1.33 -18.18
CA GLN A 88 5.39 -0.43 -18.09
C GLN A 88 4.50 -0.87 -16.94
N PHE A 89 4.44 -0.07 -15.89
CA PHE A 89 3.79 -0.46 -14.66
C PHE A 89 2.59 0.41 -14.34
N LEU A 90 1.58 -0.22 -13.73
CA LEU A 90 0.54 0.45 -12.96
C LEU A 90 0.66 -0.02 -11.51
N MET A 91 0.57 0.92 -10.57
CA MET A 91 0.68 0.64 -9.15
C MET A 91 -0.54 1.21 -8.41
N VAL A 92 -1.17 0.37 -7.60
CA VAL A 92 -2.26 0.80 -6.71
C VAL A 92 -2.11 0.13 -5.35
N PRO A 93 -2.42 0.86 -4.28
CA PRO A 93 -2.52 0.27 -2.95
C PRO A 93 -3.81 -0.51 -2.81
N GLY A 94 -3.87 -1.39 -1.82
CA GLY A 94 -5.10 -2.06 -1.47
C GLY A 94 -5.05 -2.74 -0.12
N PHE A 95 -6.21 -2.93 0.49
CA PHE A 95 -6.35 -3.67 1.72
C PHE A 95 -6.21 -5.18 1.43
N VAL A 96 -5.30 -5.84 2.13
CA VAL A 96 -5.00 -7.28 1.94
C VAL A 96 -5.45 -8.11 3.13
N GLY A 97 -5.35 -7.56 4.34
CA GLY A 97 -5.67 -8.27 5.58
C GLY A 97 -4.86 -9.55 5.77
N ALA A 98 -3.59 -9.53 5.33
CA ALA A 98 -2.71 -10.69 5.40
C ALA A 98 -2.56 -11.18 6.84
N ARG A 99 -2.54 -12.50 7.01
CA ARG A 99 -2.34 -13.15 8.32
C ARG A 99 -1.01 -13.87 8.31
N GLY A 100 -0.18 -13.60 9.33
CA GLY A 100 1.10 -14.27 9.51
C GLY A 100 1.19 -14.96 10.87
N ARG A 101 1.96 -16.05 10.96
CA ARG A 101 2.32 -16.68 12.24
C ARG A 101 3.58 -16.00 12.77
N GLY A 102 3.48 -15.34 13.93
CA GLY A 102 4.62 -14.75 14.64
C GLY A 102 5.12 -13.40 14.15
N ALA A 103 4.75 -12.96 12.96
CA ALA A 103 5.02 -11.62 12.46
C ALA A 103 3.70 -10.84 12.33
N GLN A 104 3.76 -9.52 12.41
CA GLN A 104 2.60 -8.67 12.16
C GLN A 104 2.66 -8.16 10.72
N PRO A 105 1.95 -8.81 9.77
CA PRO A 105 1.87 -8.30 8.42
C PRO A 105 1.11 -6.97 8.41
N ALA A 106 1.46 -6.11 7.46
CA ALA A 106 0.68 -4.91 7.20
C ALA A 106 -0.74 -5.28 6.75
N ASN A 107 -1.70 -4.41 7.03
CA ASN A 107 -3.07 -4.57 6.53
C ASN A 107 -3.17 -4.30 5.04
N GLY A 108 -2.34 -3.42 4.54
CA GLY A 108 -2.28 -3.06 3.13
C GLY A 108 -1.21 -3.80 2.37
N GLY A 109 -1.31 -3.74 1.05
CA GLY A 109 -0.35 -4.26 0.10
C GLY A 109 -0.31 -3.40 -1.15
N ILE A 110 0.61 -3.72 -2.02
CA ILE A 110 0.82 -2.99 -3.27
C ILE A 110 0.54 -3.94 -4.44
N TYR A 111 -0.47 -3.62 -5.22
CA TYR A 111 -0.73 -4.28 -6.50
C TYR A 111 0.06 -3.59 -7.59
N VAL A 112 0.86 -4.36 -8.31
CA VAL A 112 1.60 -3.86 -9.47
C VAL A 112 1.25 -4.71 -10.68
N ALA A 113 0.72 -4.08 -11.72
CA ALA A 113 0.52 -4.71 -13.01
C ALA A 113 1.66 -4.31 -13.95
N GLU A 114 2.26 -5.27 -14.62
CA GLU A 114 3.22 -5.04 -15.70
C GLU A 114 2.52 -5.28 -17.04
N LEU A 115 2.46 -4.21 -17.85
CA LEU A 115 1.56 -4.16 -18.99
C LEU A 115 2.07 -4.95 -20.21
N THR A 116 3.37 -5.15 -20.34
CA THR A 116 3.97 -5.89 -21.45
C THR A 116 3.80 -7.39 -21.27
N THR A 117 4.10 -7.90 -20.08
CA THR A 117 3.95 -9.33 -19.76
C THR A 117 2.52 -9.73 -19.47
N GLY A 118 1.64 -8.77 -19.16
CA GLY A 118 0.26 -9.03 -18.76
C GLY A 118 0.13 -9.78 -17.43
N LYS A 119 1.03 -9.51 -16.49
CA LYS A 119 1.03 -10.08 -15.14
C LYS A 119 0.77 -9.00 -14.10
N LEU A 120 0.07 -9.39 -13.05
CA LEU A 120 -0.12 -8.58 -11.85
C LEU A 120 0.49 -9.32 -10.67
N ALA A 121 1.26 -8.63 -9.85
CA ALA A 121 1.78 -9.16 -8.59
C ALA A 121 1.26 -8.34 -7.42
N LEU A 122 1.03 -9.00 -6.30
CA LEU A 122 0.70 -8.40 -5.02
C LEU A 122 1.89 -8.51 -4.09
N TYR A 123 2.33 -7.37 -3.58
CA TYR A 123 3.42 -7.26 -2.61
C TYR A 123 2.90 -6.89 -1.25
N GLY A 124 3.44 -7.56 -0.23
CA GLY A 124 3.16 -7.28 1.17
C GLY A 124 4.44 -7.08 1.96
N PHE A 125 4.30 -6.57 3.17
CA PHE A 125 5.40 -6.37 4.10
C PHE A 125 4.97 -6.70 5.53
N ILE A 126 5.95 -6.93 6.39
CA ILE A 126 5.74 -7.12 7.82
C ILE A 126 6.14 -5.84 8.55
N ASN A 127 5.39 -5.52 9.59
CA ASN A 127 5.73 -4.40 10.46
C ASN A 127 6.83 -4.83 11.42
N VAL A 128 7.88 -4.03 11.54
CA VAL A 128 8.95 -4.24 12.51
C VAL A 128 8.79 -3.22 13.61
N SER A 129 8.59 -3.69 14.84
CA SER A 129 8.32 -2.84 16.01
C SER A 129 9.49 -1.94 16.41
N GLN A 130 10.70 -2.29 16.00
CA GLN A 130 11.89 -1.46 16.15
C GLN A 130 12.39 -1.05 14.77
N GLY A 131 12.53 0.27 14.55
CA GLY A 131 13.03 0.79 13.30
C GLY A 131 14.37 0.17 12.92
N THR A 132 14.42 -0.47 11.75
CA THR A 132 15.67 -0.98 11.18
C THR A 132 16.15 -0.04 10.08
N LYS A 133 17.47 0.09 9.95
CA LYS A 133 18.09 0.80 8.82
C LYS A 133 18.42 -0.14 7.66
N ILE A 134 18.31 -1.46 7.89
CA ILE A 134 18.57 -2.47 6.86
C ILE A 134 17.31 -2.57 6.00
N PRO A 135 17.41 -2.40 4.67
CA PRO A 135 16.28 -2.57 3.77
C PRO A 135 15.67 -3.97 3.88
N GLN A 136 14.36 -4.02 4.07
CA GLN A 136 13.59 -5.25 4.09
C GLN A 136 13.06 -5.53 2.70
N GLU A 137 13.19 -6.75 2.23
CA GLU A 137 12.62 -7.15 0.96
C GLU A 137 11.10 -7.37 1.11
N LEU A 138 10.33 -6.79 0.17
CA LEU A 138 8.88 -7.01 0.11
C LEU A 138 8.59 -8.47 -0.30
N SER A 139 7.60 -9.06 0.31
CA SER A 139 7.15 -10.42 -0.02
C SER A 139 6.17 -10.41 -1.19
N VAL A 140 6.36 -11.32 -2.15
CA VAL A 140 5.34 -11.60 -3.16
C VAL A 140 4.26 -12.46 -2.53
N LEU A 141 3.05 -11.93 -2.41
CA LEU A 141 1.90 -12.64 -1.83
C LEU A 141 1.13 -13.44 -2.89
N GLY A 142 1.18 -13.00 -4.14
CA GLY A 142 0.53 -13.68 -5.24
C GLY A 142 0.88 -13.05 -6.58
N VAL A 143 0.73 -13.86 -7.64
CA VAL A 143 0.89 -13.41 -9.03
C VAL A 143 -0.34 -13.85 -9.81
N PHE A 144 -0.91 -12.95 -10.58
CA PHE A 144 -2.08 -13.18 -11.41
C PHE A 144 -1.77 -12.79 -12.86
N PRO A 145 -1.69 -13.78 -13.81
CA PRO A 145 -1.60 -13.49 -15.22
C PRO A 145 -3.00 -13.09 -15.73
N TRP A 146 -3.18 -11.81 -16.02
CA TRP A 146 -4.45 -11.29 -16.53
C TRP A 146 -4.51 -11.26 -18.06
N ARG A 147 -3.38 -11.42 -18.71
CA ARG A 147 -3.29 -11.61 -20.15
C ARG A 147 -2.74 -13.01 -20.41
N SER A 148 -3.60 -13.94 -20.77
CA SER A 148 -3.16 -15.26 -21.22
C SER A 148 -2.42 -15.13 -22.54
N ALA A 149 -1.28 -15.80 -22.68
CA ALA A 149 -0.70 -16.06 -23.98
C ALA A 149 -1.69 -16.99 -24.72
N THR A 150 -2.35 -16.47 -25.75
CA THR A 150 -3.13 -17.27 -26.72
C THR A 150 -2.19 -18.06 -27.62
#